data_c64ac1a0dd8bfbc2445986175e2e996c
#
_entry.id   c64ac1a0dd8bfbc2445986175e2e996c
#
_cell.length_a   1.000
_cell.length_b   1.000
_cell.length_c   1.000
_cell.angle_alpha   90.00
_cell.angle_beta   90.00
_cell.angle_gamma   90.00
#
_symmetry.space_group_name_H-M   'P 1'
#
loop_
_entity.id
_entity.type
_entity.pdbx_description
1 polymer ?
#
loop_
_entity_poly.entity_id
_entity_poly.type
_entity_poly.pdbx_seq_one_letter_code
_entity_poly.pdbx_strand_id
1 'polypeptide(L)'
;MNTNTCEMHRMLCLSTAHLRESTRSRLDEMSDEMAGNDASDIIVYEKHGYGWFLPVDENMALPVLNEDTTEFPDLFEALRFAYYQGADWLMLDADGPTVSSLKTY
;
A
#
# COMPACT_ATOMS: atom_id res chain seq x y z
N MET A 1 1.60 -33.51 -8.31
CA MET A 1 1.72 -32.94 -7.88
C MET A 1 1.63 -32.15 -7.37
N ASN A 2 1.57 -32.15 -6.82
CA ASN A 2 1.51 -31.44 -6.21
C ASN A 2 1.45 -30.60 -5.73
N THR A 3 1.78 -30.78 -5.75
CA THR A 3 1.79 -30.00 -5.02
C THR A 3 1.21 -28.89 -4.75
N ASN A 4 0.78 -28.60 -4.81
CA ASN A 4 0.07 -27.60 -4.73
C ASN A 4 -0.36 -27.01 -3.47
N THR A 5 0.38 -27.09 -2.42
CA THR A 5 0.19 -26.42 -1.17
C THR A 5 0.87 -25.08 -1.10
N CYS A 6 1.62 -24.74 -2.13
CA CYS A 6 2.30 -23.45 -2.19
C CYS A 6 1.39 -22.36 -2.72
N GLU A 7 1.47 -21.19 -2.11
CA GLU A 7 0.74 -20.02 -2.54
C GLU A 7 1.74 -18.94 -2.93
N MET A 8 1.60 -18.41 -4.12
CA MET A 8 2.55 -17.42 -4.62
C MET A 8 1.85 -16.10 -4.88
N HIS A 9 2.48 -15.02 -4.46
CA HIS A 9 1.94 -13.68 -4.61
C HIS A 9 2.95 -12.78 -5.29
N ARG A 10 2.45 -11.80 -6.05
CA ARG A 10 3.28 -10.79 -6.69
C ARG A 10 3.33 -9.56 -5.81
N MET A 11 4.50 -9.04 -5.59
CA MET A 11 4.67 -7.84 -4.80
C MET A 11 5.35 -6.76 -5.64
N LEU A 12 4.72 -5.59 -5.70
CA LEU A 12 5.31 -4.43 -6.33
C LEU A 12 5.99 -3.59 -5.25
N CYS A 13 7.23 -3.20 -5.50
CA CYS A 13 7.97 -2.34 -4.58
C CYS A 13 8.08 -0.94 -5.15
N LEU A 14 7.70 0.06 -4.37
CA LEU A 14 7.80 1.47 -4.73
C LEU A 14 8.45 2.25 -3.59
N SER A 15 9.07 3.37 -3.94
CA SER A 15 9.65 4.27 -2.96
C SER A 15 8.56 4.99 -2.14
N THR A 16 8.83 5.22 -0.87
CA THR A 16 7.99 6.09 -0.05
C THR A 16 8.01 7.53 -0.54
N ALA A 17 8.92 7.87 -1.45
CA ALA A 17 8.94 9.19 -2.09
C ALA A 17 7.68 9.48 -2.90
N HIS A 18 6.92 8.45 -3.25
CA HIS A 18 5.63 8.63 -3.92
C HIS A 18 4.51 9.02 -2.95
N LEU A 19 4.82 9.14 -1.67
CA LEU A 19 3.86 9.53 -0.64
C LEU A 19 4.26 10.84 0.00
N ARG A 20 3.27 11.68 0.28
CA ARG A 20 3.48 12.90 1.06
C ARG A 20 3.78 12.53 2.51
N GLU A 21 4.39 13.43 3.24
CA GLU A 21 4.70 13.22 4.66
C GLU A 21 3.44 12.92 5.47
N SER A 22 2.35 13.63 5.20
CA SER A 22 1.09 13.41 5.91
C SER A 22 0.55 12.00 5.68
N THR A 23 0.72 11.47 4.46
CA THR A 23 0.29 10.11 4.14
C THR A 23 1.15 9.09 4.88
N ARG A 24 2.45 9.33 4.95
CA ARG A 24 3.35 8.43 5.69
C ARG A 24 3.00 8.40 7.17
N SER A 25 2.70 9.57 7.75
CA SER A 25 2.27 9.64 9.15
C SER A 25 0.97 8.86 9.36
N ARG A 26 0.04 8.96 8.42
CA ARG A 26 -1.23 8.23 8.51
C ARG A 26 -1.01 6.72 8.42
N LEU A 27 -0.07 6.27 7.59
CA LEU A 27 0.25 4.84 7.49
C LEU A 27 0.84 4.31 8.80
N ASP A 28 1.66 5.10 9.48
CA ASP A 28 2.17 4.72 10.80
C ASP A 28 1.03 4.56 11.81
N GLU A 29 0.08 5.49 11.80
CA GLU A 29 -1.09 5.38 12.66
C GLU A 29 -1.92 4.14 12.35
N MET A 30 -2.15 3.89 11.07
CA MET A 30 -2.94 2.73 10.64
C MET A 30 -2.29 1.41 11.05
N SER A 31 -0.98 1.30 10.94
CA SER A 31 -0.28 0.08 11.33
C SER A 31 -0.35 -0.14 12.84
N ASP A 32 -0.31 0.92 13.63
CA ASP A 32 -0.48 0.84 15.07
C ASP A 32 -1.91 0.47 15.44
N GLU A 33 -2.89 1.06 14.74
CA GLU A 33 -4.30 0.76 14.98
C GLU A 33 -4.64 -0.69 14.68
N MET A 34 -4.00 -1.28 13.69
CA MET A 34 -4.22 -2.69 13.40
C MET A 34 -3.81 -3.59 14.55
N ALA A 35 -2.76 -3.23 15.26
CA ALA A 35 -2.37 -3.97 16.44
C ALA A 35 -3.42 -3.84 17.55
N GLY A 36 -4.20 -2.76 17.51
CA GLY A 36 -5.29 -2.52 18.43
C GLY A 36 -6.65 -2.99 17.95
N ASN A 37 -6.69 -3.75 16.90
CA ASN A 37 -7.92 -4.34 16.36
C ASN A 37 -8.93 -3.34 15.83
N ASP A 38 -8.51 -2.37 15.14
CA ASP A 38 -9.33 -1.38 14.58
C ASP A 38 -10.10 -1.78 13.36
N ALA A 39 -11.10 -1.10 13.02
CA ALA A 39 -11.98 -1.36 11.91
C ALA A 39 -11.62 -0.61 10.64
N SER A 40 -10.37 -0.31 10.44
CA SER A 40 -9.93 0.37 9.23
C SER A 40 -10.18 -0.48 7.99
N ASP A 41 -10.67 0.15 6.91
CA ASP A 41 -10.89 -0.55 5.65
C ASP A 41 -9.57 -0.86 4.93
N ILE A 42 -8.50 -0.20 5.31
CA ILE A 42 -7.18 -0.39 4.69
C ILE A 42 -6.29 -1.14 5.67
N ILE A 43 -5.75 -2.25 5.20
CA ILE A 43 -4.85 -3.08 6.00
C ILE A 43 -3.42 -2.64 5.72
N VAL A 44 -2.68 -2.29 6.76
CA VAL A 44 -1.31 -1.80 6.65
C VAL A 44 -0.43 -2.56 7.62
N TYR A 45 0.63 -3.16 7.12
CA TYR A 45 1.63 -3.84 7.95
C TYR A 45 2.93 -3.06 7.91
N GLU A 46 3.50 -2.79 9.06
CA GLU A 46 4.77 -2.07 9.15
C GLU A 46 5.95 -2.94 8.74
N LYS A 47 6.93 -2.34 8.07
CA LYS A 47 8.16 -3.00 7.67
C LYS A 47 9.33 -2.39 8.45
N HIS A 48 9.43 -2.74 9.73
CA HIS A 48 10.56 -2.35 10.61
C HIS A 48 11.10 -0.93 10.42
N GLY A 49 10.21 0.06 10.33
CA GLY A 49 10.61 1.46 10.23
C GLY A 49 11.09 1.91 8.86
N TYR A 50 11.14 1.01 7.87
CA TYR A 50 11.59 1.36 6.53
C TYR A 50 10.45 1.53 5.53
N GLY A 51 9.23 1.21 5.93
CA GLY A 51 8.09 1.29 5.04
C GLY A 51 6.93 0.45 5.50
N TRP A 52 6.10 0.05 4.53
CA TRP A 52 4.85 -0.65 4.82
C TRP A 52 4.54 -1.66 3.74
N PHE A 53 3.74 -2.67 4.12
CA PHE A 53 3.15 -3.61 3.17
C PHE A 53 1.64 -3.42 3.18
N LEU A 54 1.04 -3.37 1.99
CA LEU A 54 -0.42 -3.27 1.87
C LEU A 54 -0.90 -4.33 0.88
N PRO A 55 -1.96 -5.07 1.22
CA PRO A 55 -2.58 -5.96 0.24
C PRO A 55 -3.27 -5.10 -0.82
N VAL A 56 -3.24 -5.59 -2.06
CA VAL A 56 -3.82 -4.89 -3.21
C VAL A 56 -5.00 -5.70 -3.70
N ASP A 57 -6.18 -5.08 -3.75
CA ASP A 57 -7.33 -5.71 -4.34
C ASP A 57 -8.16 -4.67 -5.08
N GLU A 58 -9.17 -5.12 -5.80
CA GLU A 58 -10.00 -4.24 -6.61
C GLU A 58 -10.70 -3.18 -5.78
N ASN A 59 -11.15 -3.54 -4.58
CA ASN A 59 -11.86 -2.60 -3.73
C ASN A 59 -10.96 -1.48 -3.23
N MET A 60 -9.70 -1.76 -3.03
CA MET A 60 -8.74 -0.76 -2.58
C MET A 60 -8.21 0.09 -3.72
N ALA A 61 -8.03 -0.52 -4.90
CA ALA A 61 -7.51 0.19 -6.06
C ALA A 61 -8.57 1.05 -6.74
N LEU A 62 -9.83 0.64 -6.66
CA LEU A 62 -10.95 1.34 -7.26
C LEU A 62 -11.99 1.69 -6.20
N PRO A 63 -11.60 2.38 -5.15
CA PRO A 63 -12.49 2.62 -4.02
C PRO A 63 -13.60 3.60 -4.36
N VAL A 64 -14.71 3.44 -3.66
CA VAL A 64 -15.71 4.49 -3.62
C VAL A 64 -15.08 5.67 -2.89
N LEU A 65 -15.35 6.88 -3.34
CA LEU A 65 -14.81 8.07 -2.71
C LEU A 65 -15.23 8.13 -1.24
N ASN A 66 -14.26 8.29 -0.36
CA ASN A 66 -14.48 8.47 1.06
C ASN A 66 -13.44 9.46 1.58
N GLU A 67 -13.41 9.68 2.89
CA GLU A 67 -12.47 10.64 3.46
C GLU A 67 -11.03 10.29 3.16
N ASP A 68 -10.67 9.01 3.29
CA ASP A 68 -9.30 8.57 3.07
C ASP A 68 -8.86 8.76 1.62
N THR A 69 -9.73 8.42 0.65
CA THR A 69 -9.39 8.60 -0.76
C THR A 69 -9.24 10.07 -1.13
N THR A 70 -10.01 10.93 -0.47
CA THR A 70 -9.95 12.37 -0.70
C THR A 70 -8.74 13.00 -0.02
N GLU A 71 -8.41 12.53 1.18
CA GLU A 71 -7.35 13.08 2.00
C GLU A 71 -5.97 12.56 1.60
N PHE A 72 -5.89 11.32 1.12
CA PHE A 72 -4.61 10.68 0.77
C PHE A 72 -4.63 10.12 -0.65
N PRO A 73 -4.84 10.97 -1.65
CA PRO A 73 -4.94 10.51 -3.04
C PRO A 73 -3.65 9.86 -3.54
N ASP A 74 -2.50 10.27 -3.01
CA ASP A 74 -1.21 9.70 -3.38
C ASP A 74 -1.13 8.21 -3.03
N LEU A 75 -1.66 7.82 -1.87
CA LEU A 75 -1.70 6.42 -1.49
C LEU A 75 -2.56 5.60 -2.44
N PHE A 76 -3.73 6.12 -2.78
CA PHE A 76 -4.64 5.39 -3.67
C PHE A 76 -4.14 5.35 -5.10
N GLU A 77 -3.40 6.36 -5.54
CA GLU A 77 -2.73 6.32 -6.83
C GLU A 77 -1.68 5.19 -6.87
N ALA A 78 -0.92 5.03 -5.79
CA ALA A 78 0.07 3.96 -5.69
C ALA A 78 -0.61 2.59 -5.67
N LEU A 79 -1.69 2.44 -4.93
CA LEU A 79 -2.45 1.18 -4.89
C LEU A 79 -3.05 0.85 -6.24
N ARG A 80 -3.59 1.84 -6.92
CA ARG A 80 -4.16 1.65 -8.25
C ARG A 80 -3.09 1.23 -9.25
N PHE A 81 -1.93 1.88 -9.18
CA PHE A 81 -0.82 1.52 -10.04
C PHE A 81 -0.41 0.06 -9.82
N ALA A 82 -0.29 -0.35 -8.55
CA ALA A 82 0.05 -1.73 -8.22
C ALA A 82 -0.99 -2.72 -8.74
N TYR A 83 -2.27 -2.37 -8.59
CA TYR A 83 -3.36 -3.21 -9.08
C TYR A 83 -3.25 -3.44 -10.59
N TYR A 84 -3.02 -2.38 -11.36
CA TYR A 84 -2.92 -2.50 -12.81
C TYR A 84 -1.63 -3.18 -13.26
N GLN A 85 -0.63 -3.27 -12.40
CA GLN A 85 0.58 -4.06 -12.68
C GLN A 85 0.36 -5.54 -12.36
N GLY A 86 -0.79 -5.91 -11.81
CA GLY A 86 -1.09 -7.28 -11.45
C GLY A 86 -0.51 -7.71 -10.13
N ALA A 87 -0.20 -6.76 -9.26
CA ALA A 87 0.37 -7.08 -7.95
C ALA A 87 -0.72 -7.48 -6.96
N ASP A 88 -0.37 -8.38 -6.07
CA ASP A 88 -1.21 -8.78 -4.94
C ASP A 88 -0.86 -7.98 -3.69
N TRP A 89 0.37 -7.47 -3.65
CA TRP A 89 0.90 -6.70 -2.53
C TRP A 89 1.65 -5.47 -3.03
N LEU A 90 1.54 -4.39 -2.28
CA LEU A 90 2.35 -3.19 -2.49
C LEU A 90 3.28 -3.04 -1.31
N MET A 91 4.58 -2.98 -1.57
CA MET A 91 5.58 -2.66 -0.56
C MET A 91 6.05 -1.23 -0.82
N LEU A 92 5.87 -0.38 0.18
CA LEU A 92 6.39 0.99 0.15
C LEU A 92 7.63 1.02 1.03
N ASP A 93 8.78 1.25 0.42
CA ASP A 93 10.08 1.13 1.08
C ASP A 93 10.87 2.40 0.85
N ALA A 94 11.52 2.89 1.91
CA ALA A 94 12.33 4.12 1.82
C ALA A 94 13.44 4.00 0.77
N ASP A 95 13.93 2.79 0.53
CA ASP A 95 14.97 2.51 -0.46
C ASP A 95 14.42 1.93 -1.76
N GLY A 96 13.11 1.92 -1.93
CA GLY A 96 12.49 1.38 -3.13
C GLY A 96 12.65 2.28 -4.35
N PRO A 97 12.36 1.74 -5.53
CA PRO A 97 12.47 2.52 -6.76
C PRO A 97 11.31 3.50 -6.95
N THR A 98 11.58 4.57 -7.68
CA THR A 98 10.54 5.49 -8.11
C THR A 98 10.14 5.15 -9.55
N VAL A 99 8.90 5.46 -9.90
CA VAL A 99 8.41 5.25 -11.27
C VAL A 99 7.88 6.57 -11.80
N SER A 100 8.05 6.78 -13.11
CA SER A 100 7.68 8.06 -13.72
C SER A 100 6.19 8.28 -13.81
N SER A 101 5.39 7.21 -13.69
CA SER A 101 3.94 7.30 -13.74
C SER A 101 3.33 7.92 -12.48
N LEU A 102 4.09 8.01 -11.41
CA LEU A 102 3.63 8.54 -10.14
C LEU A 102 4.46 9.74 -9.72
N LYS A 103 3.81 10.70 -9.09
CA LYS A 103 4.51 11.87 -8.56
C LYS A 103 5.42 11.49 -7.40
N THR A 104 6.44 12.29 -7.19
CA THR A 104 7.26 12.21 -5.98
C THR A 104 7.08 13.48 -5.17
N TYR A 105 7.29 13.38 -3.87
CA TYR A 105 7.05 14.49 -2.95
C TYR A 105 8.23 14.78 -2.05
#